data_226a1da6f815420790d0b44924a919ee
#
_entry.id   226a1da6f815420790d0b44924a919ee
#
_cell.length_a   1.000
_cell.length_b   1.000
_cell.length_c   1.000
_cell.angle_alpha   90.00
_cell.angle_beta   90.00
_cell.angle_gamma   90.00
#
_symmetry.space_group_name_H-M   'P 1'
#
loop_
_entity.id
_entity.type
_entity.pdbx_description
1 polymer ?
#
loop_
_entity_poly.entity_id
_entity_poly.type
_entity_poly.pdbx_seq_one_letter_code
_entity_poly.pdbx_strand_id
1 'polypeptide(L)'
;MKKYLLLLALCFTFAALFAQPTNTNISNGVLFDGEPYLAMNPSNNQNLVTAWMGMKFSNGLFRIAIKTRASFDGGNTWSTVNTLPHFGLGYGSADPNMAFDANGYLYLSYIDYKQNPDSGGIYVARSGDGGLNWDTPSKAFDMYDVANKRPIDRPWLVVDKSSTANAGTLYITTKPAPWIAPPNRPYYKVSSDSGHTWTAIANIDGTGYLTGNSITAPMAAPVTTIDGKFCAIYPSYVASQNILPCYYFASSTNQGQSFNYNLMYATVPAGADTNLKSGYQLIAHPSDANKLYFVGPVSQNQDADIKALNSTDGGQTWSGPVRVNDDPLGNGKSQDMVWAAYNEQGHIATVWRDRRNDAATGFWNIGYDFYYAVSDDNGQTFSTNQQMSSQFIPFDSIVAENGNDFLSAVYSGDTLYTVWGDTRNGKLNIWFAKTIASTNTTVDVNILNESNDLFNLFPNPAGRQLQINFKEDVVSLPIEIFNMKGQVVYNLIVSERQNSIDVSQWQSGIYLIKIDGKVQRFVVD
;
A
#
# COMPACT_ATOMS: atom_id res chain seq x y z
N MET A 1 -55.41 -23.72 -29.56
CA MET A 1 -54.90 -23.07 -28.34
C MET A 1 -53.47 -23.53 -28.13
N LYS A 2 -52.49 -22.71 -28.50
CA LYS A 2 -51.05 -23.00 -28.31
C LYS A 2 -50.64 -22.45 -26.94
N LYS A 3 -50.18 -23.32 -26.05
CA LYS A 3 -49.61 -22.95 -24.75
C LYS A 3 -48.14 -22.55 -25.01
N TYR A 4 -47.79 -21.29 -24.74
CA TYR A 4 -46.42 -20.82 -24.70
C TYR A 4 -45.87 -21.12 -23.30
N LEU A 5 -44.86 -21.94 -23.21
CA LEU A 5 -44.09 -22.20 -22.00
C LEU A 5 -43.00 -21.12 -21.94
N LEU A 6 -43.08 -20.21 -20.98
CA LEU A 6 -42.07 -19.20 -20.71
C LEU A 6 -40.95 -19.85 -19.88
N LEU A 7 -39.80 -20.09 -20.49
CA LEU A 7 -38.61 -20.53 -19.75
C LEU A 7 -37.95 -19.29 -19.15
N LEU A 8 -38.05 -19.13 -17.83
CA LEU A 8 -37.29 -18.17 -17.07
C LEU A 8 -35.85 -18.72 -16.91
N ALA A 9 -34.87 -18.20 -17.65
CA ALA A 9 -33.47 -18.46 -17.41
C ALA A 9 -33.04 -17.63 -16.20
N LEU A 10 -32.91 -18.26 -15.02
CA LEU A 10 -32.25 -17.66 -13.86
C LEU A 10 -30.73 -17.69 -14.11
N CYS A 11 -30.17 -16.54 -14.52
CA CYS A 11 -28.72 -16.33 -14.49
C CYS A 11 -28.28 -16.19 -13.02
N PHE A 12 -27.77 -17.25 -12.41
CA PHE A 12 -27.01 -17.14 -11.18
C PHE A 12 -25.62 -16.60 -11.52
N THR A 13 -25.39 -15.32 -11.28
CA THR A 13 -24.04 -14.77 -11.20
C THR A 13 -23.44 -15.29 -9.89
N PHE A 14 -22.55 -16.27 -9.97
CA PHE A 14 -21.68 -16.63 -8.85
C PHE A 14 -20.69 -15.47 -8.65
N ALA A 15 -21.01 -14.56 -7.75
CA ALA A 15 -19.98 -13.72 -7.15
C ALA A 15 -19.08 -14.66 -6.34
N ALA A 16 -17.81 -14.78 -6.72
CA ALA A 16 -16.82 -15.42 -5.87
C ALA A 16 -16.78 -14.63 -4.56
N LEU A 17 -17.31 -15.17 -3.50
CA LEU A 17 -17.17 -14.61 -2.15
C LEU A 17 -15.71 -14.81 -1.75
N PHE A 18 -14.86 -13.85 -2.06
CA PHE A 18 -13.57 -13.74 -1.39
C PHE A 18 -13.87 -13.49 0.09
N ALA A 19 -13.31 -14.33 0.96
CA ALA A 19 -13.40 -14.08 2.39
C ALA A 19 -12.77 -12.71 2.66
N GLN A 20 -13.52 -11.80 3.26
CA GLN A 20 -12.98 -10.48 3.60
C GLN A 20 -11.76 -10.64 4.51
N PRO A 21 -10.73 -9.78 4.36
CA PRO A 21 -9.55 -9.84 5.20
C PRO A 21 -9.91 -9.74 6.67
N THR A 22 -9.31 -10.60 7.50
CA THR A 22 -9.44 -10.49 8.95
C THR A 22 -8.72 -9.25 9.42
N ASN A 23 -9.44 -8.35 10.09
CA ASN A 23 -8.86 -7.14 10.67
C ASN A 23 -8.57 -7.34 12.16
N THR A 24 -7.36 -7.03 12.58
CA THR A 24 -6.89 -7.19 13.97
C THR A 24 -6.52 -5.83 14.56
N ASN A 25 -7.09 -5.48 15.72
CA ASN A 25 -6.64 -4.31 16.48
C ASN A 25 -5.28 -4.63 17.12
N ILE A 26 -4.22 -3.98 16.65
CA ILE A 26 -2.85 -4.26 17.09
C ILE A 26 -2.33 -3.25 18.12
N SER A 27 -2.90 -2.06 18.24
CA SER A 27 -2.49 -1.08 19.25
C SER A 27 -3.23 -1.26 20.57
N ASN A 28 -4.53 -1.48 20.51
CA ASN A 28 -5.40 -1.71 21.65
C ASN A 28 -5.30 -0.62 22.73
N GLY A 29 -5.02 0.62 22.31
CA GLY A 29 -4.84 1.77 23.19
C GLY A 29 -6.16 2.25 23.80
N VAL A 30 -6.05 2.93 24.96
CA VAL A 30 -7.23 3.36 25.73
C VAL A 30 -7.78 4.73 25.33
N LEU A 31 -6.93 5.61 24.77
CA LEU A 31 -7.31 6.99 24.44
C LEU A 31 -7.17 7.27 22.94
N PHE A 32 -5.95 7.26 22.43
CA PHE A 32 -5.61 7.66 21.07
C PHE A 32 -4.42 6.86 20.58
N ASP A 33 -4.55 6.22 19.43
CA ASP A 33 -3.46 5.68 18.63
C ASP A 33 -3.77 6.04 17.17
N GLY A 34 -2.89 6.77 16.49
CA GLY A 34 -3.09 7.27 15.12
C GLY A 34 -1.80 7.32 14.32
N GLU A 35 -1.93 7.65 13.04
CA GLU A 35 -0.83 7.81 12.09
C GLU A 35 0.13 6.61 12.05
N PRO A 36 -0.36 5.43 11.67
CA PRO A 36 0.48 4.25 11.64
C PRO A 36 1.40 4.23 10.42
N TYR A 37 2.58 3.66 10.61
CA TYR A 37 3.50 3.29 9.56
C TYR A 37 3.84 1.80 9.66
N LEU A 38 3.99 1.12 8.52
CA LEU A 38 4.35 -0.29 8.43
C LEU A 38 5.61 -0.45 7.58
N ALA A 39 6.57 -1.21 8.08
CA ALA A 39 7.78 -1.57 7.35
C ALA A 39 7.97 -3.09 7.37
N MET A 40 8.51 -3.64 6.28
CA MET A 40 8.88 -5.04 6.12
C MET A 40 10.37 -5.17 5.91
N ASN A 41 10.98 -6.12 6.59
CA ASN A 41 12.40 -6.43 6.45
C ASN A 41 12.66 -7.11 5.08
N PRO A 42 13.46 -6.52 4.19
CA PRO A 42 13.69 -7.09 2.86
C PRO A 42 14.49 -8.40 2.88
N SER A 43 15.22 -8.68 3.97
CA SER A 43 15.95 -9.94 4.16
C SER A 43 15.11 -11.03 4.86
N ASN A 44 13.95 -10.68 5.40
CA ASN A 44 13.03 -11.60 6.08
C ASN A 44 11.59 -11.05 6.04
N ASN A 45 10.81 -11.40 5.05
CA ASN A 45 9.44 -10.91 4.86
C ASN A 45 8.45 -11.34 5.96
N GLN A 46 8.85 -12.22 6.89
CA GLN A 46 8.06 -12.53 8.08
C GLN A 46 8.25 -11.48 9.18
N ASN A 47 9.30 -10.63 9.09
CA ASN A 47 9.53 -9.56 10.03
C ASN A 47 8.86 -8.27 9.55
N LEU A 48 7.79 -7.91 10.23
CA LEU A 48 7.03 -6.67 10.07
C LEU A 48 7.23 -5.80 11.30
N VAL A 49 7.34 -4.50 11.11
CA VAL A 49 7.35 -3.53 12.22
C VAL A 49 6.33 -2.44 11.94
N THR A 50 5.52 -2.13 12.94
CA THR A 50 4.61 -0.98 12.89
C THR A 50 5.00 0.05 13.93
N ALA A 51 4.90 1.34 13.55
CA ALA A 51 5.06 2.48 14.45
C ALA A 51 3.83 3.37 14.35
N TRP A 52 3.45 4.04 15.45
CA TRP A 52 2.31 4.96 15.47
C TRP A 52 2.44 5.99 16.60
N MET A 53 1.67 7.06 16.50
CA MET A 53 1.44 8.01 17.59
C MET A 53 0.46 7.41 18.59
N GLY A 54 0.80 7.42 19.88
CA GLY A 54 -0.14 6.95 20.89
C GLY A 54 0.08 7.60 22.26
N MET A 55 -1.00 7.71 23.04
CA MET A 55 -0.93 8.35 24.35
C MET A 55 -0.10 7.55 25.34
N LYS A 56 0.79 8.23 26.05
CA LYS A 56 1.57 7.74 27.18
C LYS A 56 1.28 8.60 28.39
N PHE A 57 0.97 7.98 29.53
CA PHE A 57 0.89 8.68 30.81
C PHE A 57 2.27 8.72 31.47
N SER A 58 2.76 9.92 31.72
CA SER A 58 4.06 10.12 32.38
C SER A 58 4.04 11.44 33.17
N ASN A 59 4.58 11.44 34.40
CA ASN A 59 4.66 12.62 35.26
C ASN A 59 3.32 13.36 35.45
N GLY A 60 2.23 12.60 35.62
CA GLY A 60 0.88 13.17 35.86
C GLY A 60 0.18 13.71 34.62
N LEU A 61 0.75 13.58 33.44
CA LEU A 61 0.20 14.11 32.19
C LEU A 61 0.20 13.04 31.08
N PHE A 62 -0.80 13.12 30.21
CA PHE A 62 -0.79 12.39 28.95
C PHE A 62 -0.01 13.16 27.89
N ARG A 63 0.85 12.45 27.16
CA ARG A 63 1.61 12.96 26.02
C ARG A 63 1.54 11.94 24.89
N ILE A 64 1.53 12.42 23.66
CA ILE A 64 1.70 11.56 22.49
C ILE A 64 3.16 11.13 22.43
N ALA A 65 3.40 9.84 22.32
CA ALA A 65 4.72 9.23 22.14
C ALA A 65 4.69 8.28 20.95
N ILE A 66 5.84 8.02 20.36
CA ILE A 66 5.95 6.98 19.33
C ILE A 66 5.94 5.61 20.01
N LYS A 67 5.05 4.76 19.53
CA LYS A 67 4.92 3.37 19.94
C LYS A 67 5.28 2.46 18.77
N THR A 68 5.85 1.30 19.07
CA THR A 68 6.21 0.30 18.05
C THR A 68 5.83 -1.11 18.49
N ARG A 69 5.61 -1.98 17.52
CA ARG A 69 5.49 -3.44 17.68
C ARG A 69 6.16 -4.13 16.49
N ALA A 70 6.72 -5.30 16.76
CA ALA A 70 7.31 -6.17 15.74
C ALA A 70 6.56 -7.50 15.67
N SER A 71 6.49 -8.05 14.48
CA SER A 71 6.04 -9.41 14.17
C SER A 71 7.18 -10.15 13.47
N PHE A 72 7.30 -11.46 13.70
CA PHE A 72 8.27 -12.35 13.04
C PHE A 72 7.61 -13.55 12.35
N ASP A 73 6.30 -13.49 12.21
CA ASP A 73 5.46 -14.54 11.61
C ASP A 73 4.45 -13.96 10.59
N GLY A 74 4.84 -12.87 9.91
CA GLY A 74 4.02 -12.23 8.89
C GLY A 74 2.73 -11.63 9.46
N GLY A 75 2.77 -11.04 10.66
CA GLY A 75 1.66 -10.35 11.29
C GLY A 75 0.64 -11.26 11.97
N ASN A 76 0.91 -12.57 12.15
CA ASN A 76 0.01 -13.44 12.92
C ASN A 76 0.08 -13.13 14.42
N THR A 77 1.27 -12.86 14.93
CA THR A 77 1.49 -12.41 16.31
C THR A 77 2.38 -11.16 16.34
N TRP A 78 2.24 -10.38 17.40
CA TRP A 78 2.95 -9.12 17.59
C TRP A 78 3.60 -9.06 18.97
N SER A 79 4.80 -8.51 19.05
CA SER A 79 5.51 -8.24 20.30
C SER A 79 4.69 -7.38 21.26
N THR A 80 5.10 -7.23 22.50
CA THR A 80 4.59 -6.18 23.39
C THR A 80 4.87 -4.80 22.79
N VAL A 81 4.02 -3.81 23.15
CA VAL A 81 4.22 -2.42 22.72
C VAL A 81 5.51 -1.87 23.35
N ASN A 82 6.41 -1.40 22.51
CA ASN A 82 7.53 -0.56 22.92
C ASN A 82 7.13 0.92 22.79
N THR A 83 7.62 1.79 23.66
CA THR A 83 7.35 3.24 23.62
C THR A 83 8.65 4.00 23.69
N LEU A 84 8.95 4.78 22.66
CA LEU A 84 10.18 5.58 22.62
C LEU A 84 10.14 6.68 23.66
N PRO A 85 11.30 7.01 24.28
CA PRO A 85 11.39 8.10 25.24
C PRO A 85 11.35 9.47 24.56
N HIS A 86 10.85 10.47 25.27
CA HIS A 86 10.99 11.87 24.87
C HIS A 86 12.37 12.42 25.23
N PHE A 87 12.90 13.34 24.42
CA PHE A 87 14.17 14.03 24.65
C PHE A 87 14.08 15.22 25.61
N GLY A 88 12.88 15.70 25.89
CA GLY A 88 12.67 16.84 26.76
C GLY A 88 11.43 16.72 27.62
N LEU A 89 11.46 17.42 28.76
CA LEU A 89 10.30 17.51 29.64
C LEU A 89 9.15 18.27 28.93
N GLY A 90 8.00 17.64 28.85
CA GLY A 90 6.81 18.20 28.22
C GLY A 90 6.79 18.10 26.71
N TYR A 91 7.70 17.34 26.10
CA TYR A 91 7.68 17.04 24.68
C TYR A 91 6.53 16.09 24.32
N GLY A 92 6.09 16.17 23.05
CA GLY A 92 5.21 15.22 22.39
C GLY A 92 5.84 14.77 21.08
N SER A 93 5.59 13.52 20.70
CA SER A 93 6.13 12.94 19.47
C SER A 93 5.05 12.78 18.42
N ALA A 94 5.42 12.90 17.14
CA ALA A 94 4.48 12.79 16.01
C ALA A 94 5.15 12.20 14.75
N ASP A 95 4.33 11.84 13.76
CA ASP A 95 4.68 11.52 12.38
C ASP A 95 5.77 10.44 12.25
N PRO A 96 5.59 9.22 12.75
CA PRO A 96 6.60 8.18 12.58
C PRO A 96 6.68 7.74 11.11
N ASN A 97 7.92 7.52 10.64
CA ASN A 97 8.18 6.92 9.34
C ASN A 97 9.36 5.95 9.46
N MET A 98 9.33 4.83 8.75
CA MET A 98 10.34 3.78 8.88
C MET A 98 10.86 3.29 7.53
N ALA A 99 12.15 2.91 7.51
CA ALA A 99 12.76 2.23 6.37
C ALA A 99 13.77 1.18 6.85
N PHE A 100 13.70 -0.02 6.30
CA PHE A 100 14.76 -1.01 6.39
C PHE A 100 15.83 -0.76 5.34
N ASP A 101 17.10 -0.94 5.69
CA ASP A 101 18.15 -1.08 4.70
C ASP A 101 18.21 -2.49 4.10
N ALA A 102 19.11 -2.71 3.14
CA ALA A 102 19.29 -4.02 2.50
C ALA A 102 19.83 -5.10 3.44
N ASN A 103 20.44 -4.72 4.57
CA ASN A 103 21.04 -5.63 5.56
C ASN A 103 20.06 -5.97 6.70
N GLY A 104 18.85 -5.41 6.70
CA GLY A 104 17.84 -5.64 7.72
C GLY A 104 17.94 -4.74 8.95
N TYR A 105 18.77 -3.68 8.93
CA TYR A 105 18.69 -2.62 9.93
C TYR A 105 17.48 -1.73 9.65
N LEU A 106 16.74 -1.43 10.69
CA LEU A 106 15.54 -0.58 10.62
C LEU A 106 15.83 0.80 11.19
N TYR A 107 15.42 1.83 10.46
CA TYR A 107 15.49 3.23 10.88
C TYR A 107 14.08 3.78 11.05
N LEU A 108 13.86 4.50 12.15
CA LEU A 108 12.60 5.17 12.50
C LEU A 108 12.85 6.65 12.68
N SER A 109 12.32 7.47 11.79
CA SER A 109 12.29 8.94 11.95
C SER A 109 10.98 9.37 12.60
N TYR A 110 11.04 10.37 13.45
CA TYR A 110 9.87 10.95 14.11
C TYR A 110 10.16 12.35 14.64
N ILE A 111 9.12 13.12 14.85
CA ILE A 111 9.19 14.41 15.51
C ILE A 111 9.14 14.18 17.02
N ASP A 112 9.97 14.90 17.79
CA ASP A 112 9.82 15.03 19.24
C ASP A 112 10.09 16.47 19.64
N TYR A 113 9.07 17.18 20.14
CA TYR A 113 9.13 18.61 20.33
C TYR A 113 8.18 19.13 21.40
N LYS A 114 8.43 20.36 21.80
CA LYS A 114 7.57 21.19 22.62
C LYS A 114 7.36 22.53 21.94
N GLN A 115 6.12 22.94 21.85
CA GLN A 115 5.74 24.29 21.46
C GLN A 115 5.58 25.14 22.71
N ASN A 116 6.18 26.30 22.73
CA ASN A 116 6.12 27.29 23.80
C ASN A 116 6.85 26.91 25.13
N PRO A 117 8.14 27.23 25.26
CA PRO A 117 8.99 27.70 24.17
C PRO A 117 9.30 26.56 23.20
N ASP A 118 9.44 26.92 21.94
CA ASP A 118 9.80 25.95 20.90
C ASP A 118 11.12 25.27 21.24
N SER A 119 11.14 23.95 21.22
CA SER A 119 12.35 23.14 21.34
C SER A 119 12.12 21.75 20.81
N GLY A 120 13.16 21.08 20.36
CA GLY A 120 13.11 19.73 19.81
C GLY A 120 13.49 19.66 18.35
N GLY A 121 12.97 18.67 17.64
CA GLY A 121 13.36 18.45 16.24
C GLY A 121 12.85 17.12 15.69
N ILE A 122 13.51 16.66 14.64
CA ILE A 122 13.35 15.33 14.07
C ILE A 122 14.48 14.45 14.60
N TYR A 123 14.12 13.27 15.05
CA TYR A 123 15.03 12.27 15.58
C TYR A 123 14.96 10.99 14.76
N VAL A 124 16.07 10.25 14.68
CA VAL A 124 16.17 8.97 14.01
C VAL A 124 16.72 7.94 14.96
N ALA A 125 15.94 6.89 15.24
CA ALA A 125 16.33 5.72 15.98
C ALA A 125 16.69 4.59 15.02
N ARG A 126 17.63 3.72 15.41
CA ARG A 126 18.02 2.52 14.67
C ARG A 126 17.71 1.27 15.48
N SER A 127 17.31 0.19 14.81
CA SER A 127 17.14 -1.14 15.37
C SER A 127 17.91 -2.17 14.55
N GLY A 128 18.66 -3.02 15.22
CA GLY A 128 19.39 -4.14 14.62
C GLY A 128 18.75 -5.51 14.84
N ASP A 129 17.60 -5.55 15.50
CA ASP A 129 16.92 -6.79 15.92
C ASP A 129 15.47 -6.89 15.43
N GLY A 130 15.19 -6.22 14.30
CA GLY A 130 13.89 -6.27 13.66
C GLY A 130 12.79 -5.48 14.36
N GLY A 131 13.15 -4.40 15.07
CA GLY A 131 12.22 -3.48 15.72
C GLY A 131 11.83 -3.79 17.15
N LEU A 132 12.52 -4.75 17.81
CA LEU A 132 12.29 -5.06 19.22
C LEU A 132 12.94 -4.04 20.15
N ASN A 133 14.18 -3.65 19.85
CA ASN A 133 14.92 -2.65 20.59
C ASN A 133 15.43 -1.54 19.69
N TRP A 134 15.61 -0.36 20.25
CA TRP A 134 16.02 0.85 19.53
C TRP A 134 17.25 1.46 20.19
N ASP A 135 18.23 1.83 19.38
CA ASP A 135 19.40 2.60 19.81
C ASP A 135 18.97 4.00 20.28
N THR A 136 19.85 4.71 20.99
CA THR A 136 19.62 6.12 21.32
C THR A 136 19.50 6.94 20.04
N PRO A 137 18.36 7.61 19.82
CA PRO A 137 18.14 8.33 18.57
C PRO A 137 19.10 9.52 18.40
N SER A 138 19.56 9.75 17.17
CA SER A 138 20.27 10.97 16.77
C SER A 138 19.29 12.07 16.36
N LYS A 139 19.66 13.35 16.54
CA LYS A 139 18.87 14.49 16.05
C LYS A 139 19.25 14.77 14.60
N ALA A 140 18.33 14.52 13.68
CA ALA A 140 18.50 14.82 12.27
C ALA A 140 18.24 16.31 11.95
N PHE A 141 17.15 16.87 12.46
CA PHE A 141 16.81 18.30 12.30
C PHE A 141 16.56 18.95 13.65
N ASP A 142 17.02 20.17 13.80
CA ASP A 142 16.61 21.05 14.88
C ASP A 142 15.47 21.97 14.43
N MET A 143 14.57 22.35 15.33
CA MET A 143 13.50 23.31 15.03
C MET A 143 14.03 24.65 14.49
N TYR A 144 15.28 24.98 14.79
CA TYR A 144 15.92 26.23 14.40
C TYR A 144 16.91 26.11 13.25
N ASP A 145 17.01 24.94 12.59
CA ASP A 145 17.88 24.77 11.42
C ASP A 145 17.62 25.79 10.29
N VAL A 146 16.37 26.27 10.20
CA VAL A 146 16.01 27.42 9.36
C VAL A 146 15.27 28.43 10.20
N ALA A 147 15.78 29.65 10.22
CA ALA A 147 15.22 30.74 10.98
C ALA A 147 13.72 30.93 10.64
N ASN A 148 12.85 30.95 11.66
CA ASN A 148 11.41 31.17 11.57
C ASN A 148 10.61 30.14 10.74
N LYS A 149 11.21 28.98 10.35
CA LYS A 149 10.52 27.99 9.51
C LYS A 149 10.17 26.68 10.23
N ARG A 150 10.85 26.32 11.31
CA ARG A 150 10.55 25.10 12.07
C ARG A 150 10.44 23.87 11.14
N PRO A 151 11.53 23.40 10.51
CA PRO A 151 11.51 22.31 9.54
C PRO A 151 11.40 20.93 10.24
N ILE A 152 10.24 20.62 10.79
CA ILE A 152 10.05 19.42 11.63
C ILE A 152 8.79 18.62 11.30
N ASP A 153 8.05 18.94 10.25
CA ASP A 153 6.77 18.28 9.97
C ASP A 153 6.92 17.23 8.87
N ARG A 154 6.36 16.03 9.09
CA ARG A 154 6.38 14.87 8.19
C ARG A 154 7.78 14.44 7.77
N PRO A 155 8.56 13.83 8.68
CA PRO A 155 9.94 13.41 8.42
C PRO A 155 9.97 12.09 7.62
N TRP A 156 9.79 12.17 6.30
CA TRP A 156 9.85 11.01 5.42
C TRP A 156 11.28 10.52 5.21
N LEU A 157 11.55 9.30 5.66
CA LEU A 157 12.86 8.65 5.60
C LEU A 157 12.89 7.59 4.50
N VAL A 158 13.93 7.60 3.68
CA VAL A 158 14.25 6.52 2.75
C VAL A 158 15.72 6.12 2.90
N VAL A 159 16.00 4.86 2.58
CA VAL A 159 17.35 4.29 2.61
C VAL A 159 17.71 3.82 1.21
N ASP A 160 18.91 4.13 0.76
CA ASP A 160 19.45 3.61 -0.49
C ASP A 160 19.74 2.10 -0.34
N LYS A 161 18.97 1.29 -1.03
CA LYS A 161 19.09 -0.19 -1.04
C LYS A 161 19.88 -0.70 -2.26
N SER A 162 20.44 0.20 -3.06
CA SER A 162 21.22 -0.17 -4.23
C SER A 162 22.53 -0.88 -3.85
N SER A 163 23.20 -1.44 -4.85
CA SER A 163 24.57 -1.97 -4.72
C SER A 163 25.64 -0.95 -5.15
N THR A 164 25.29 0.33 -5.27
CA THR A 164 26.21 1.41 -5.67
C THR A 164 27.04 1.93 -4.50
N ALA A 165 27.89 2.90 -4.74
CA ALA A 165 28.65 3.58 -3.70
C ALA A 165 27.77 4.36 -2.70
N ASN A 166 26.49 4.59 -3.04
CA ASN A 166 25.52 5.26 -2.19
C ASN A 166 24.75 4.28 -1.26
N ALA A 167 25.02 2.98 -1.35
CA ALA A 167 24.33 1.96 -0.55
C ALA A 167 24.34 2.29 0.96
N GLY A 168 23.19 2.19 1.60
CA GLY A 168 23.01 2.50 3.02
C GLY A 168 22.90 3.99 3.36
N THR A 169 22.98 4.90 2.38
CA THR A 169 22.73 6.32 2.61
C THR A 169 21.27 6.56 2.99
N LEU A 170 21.07 7.33 4.05
CA LEU A 170 19.75 7.76 4.53
C LEU A 170 19.44 9.16 4.00
N TYR A 171 18.21 9.34 3.55
CA TYR A 171 17.67 10.65 3.17
C TYR A 171 16.40 10.91 3.97
N ILE A 172 16.30 12.09 4.59
CA ILE A 172 15.08 12.56 5.24
C ILE A 172 14.62 13.83 4.58
N THR A 173 13.37 13.83 4.14
CA THR A 173 12.67 15.05 3.73
C THR A 173 11.79 15.56 4.85
N THR A 174 11.55 16.86 4.90
CA THR A 174 10.62 17.50 5.83
C THR A 174 10.10 18.82 5.27
N LYS A 175 9.09 19.37 5.89
CA LYS A 175 8.51 20.68 5.59
C LYS A 175 8.38 21.52 6.85
N PRO A 176 8.11 22.83 6.73
CA PRO A 176 7.78 23.65 7.87
C PRO A 176 6.58 23.12 8.67
N ALA A 177 6.62 23.31 9.97
CA ALA A 177 5.51 22.99 10.85
C ALA A 177 4.20 23.67 10.39
N PRO A 178 3.02 23.04 10.63
CA PRO A 178 1.76 23.49 10.03
C PRO A 178 1.29 24.87 10.46
N TRP A 179 1.80 25.39 11.58
CA TRP A 179 1.51 26.76 12.05
C TRP A 179 2.41 27.84 11.42
N ILE A 180 3.33 27.48 10.54
CA ILE A 180 4.25 28.41 9.89
C ILE A 180 3.66 28.93 8.59
N ALA A 181 3.55 30.26 8.50
CA ALA A 181 3.02 30.89 7.30
C ALA A 181 3.96 30.74 6.09
N PRO A 182 3.41 30.58 4.87
CA PRO A 182 4.20 30.56 3.64
C PRO A 182 4.95 31.90 3.43
N PRO A 183 5.96 31.98 2.53
CA PRO A 183 6.41 30.92 1.63
C PRO A 183 7.15 29.81 2.36
N ASN A 184 6.79 28.57 2.06
CA ASN A 184 7.36 27.37 2.65
C ASN A 184 8.11 26.57 1.56
N ARG A 185 9.14 25.80 1.95
CA ARG A 185 9.95 24.99 1.04
C ARG A 185 10.10 23.56 1.58
N PRO A 186 10.26 22.55 0.71
CA PRO A 186 10.62 21.21 1.14
C PRO A 186 12.12 21.14 1.46
N TYR A 187 12.45 20.58 2.62
CA TYR A 187 13.82 20.45 3.11
C TYR A 187 14.27 19.00 3.09
N TYR A 188 15.59 18.77 3.07
CA TYR A 188 16.16 17.45 3.26
C TYR A 188 17.50 17.51 3.98
N LYS A 189 17.90 16.37 4.55
CA LYS A 189 19.24 16.07 5.06
C LYS A 189 19.64 14.66 4.67
N VAL A 190 20.93 14.39 4.66
CA VAL A 190 21.54 13.12 4.26
C VAL A 190 22.44 12.61 5.37
N SER A 191 22.46 11.30 5.59
CA SER A 191 23.42 10.61 6.46
C SER A 191 24.04 9.45 5.69
N SER A 192 25.37 9.38 5.72
CA SER A 192 26.17 8.28 5.15
C SER A 192 26.79 7.36 6.20
N ASP A 193 26.43 7.54 7.48
CA ASP A 193 26.98 6.82 8.63
C ASP A 193 25.89 6.17 9.49
N SER A 194 24.87 5.62 8.84
CA SER A 194 23.74 4.92 9.50
C SER A 194 22.95 5.81 10.46
N GLY A 195 22.80 7.09 10.15
CA GLY A 195 21.99 8.02 10.92
C GLY A 195 22.68 8.62 12.14
N HIS A 196 24.01 8.43 12.32
CA HIS A 196 24.73 9.03 13.44
C HIS A 196 24.96 10.53 13.25
N THR A 197 25.32 10.95 12.05
CA THR A 197 25.49 12.37 11.70
C THR A 197 24.71 12.72 10.43
N TRP A 198 24.39 14.00 10.29
CA TRP A 198 23.57 14.53 9.22
C TRP A 198 24.21 15.75 8.56
N THR A 199 24.03 15.90 7.25
CA THR A 199 24.48 17.08 6.51
C THR A 199 23.81 18.36 7.01
N ALA A 200 24.32 19.50 6.59
CA ALA A 200 23.58 20.75 6.70
C ALA A 200 22.23 20.63 5.97
N ILE A 201 21.23 21.38 6.46
CA ILE A 201 19.90 21.42 5.82
C ILE A 201 19.99 22.03 4.42
N ALA A 202 19.28 21.45 3.47
CA ALA A 202 19.17 21.95 2.11
C ALA A 202 17.72 21.89 1.62
N ASN A 203 17.42 22.57 0.51
CA ASN A 203 16.11 22.57 -0.12
C ASN A 203 16.10 21.59 -1.29
N ILE A 204 14.97 20.89 -1.48
CA ILE A 204 14.77 20.06 -2.66
C ILE A 204 14.43 20.93 -3.88
N ASP A 205 13.60 21.95 -3.70
CA ASP A 205 13.24 22.87 -4.78
C ASP A 205 14.38 23.83 -5.13
N GLY A 206 14.61 24.07 -6.42
CA GLY A 206 15.68 24.90 -6.96
C GLY A 206 15.19 26.11 -7.77
N THR A 207 16.11 26.97 -8.19
CA THR A 207 15.82 28.12 -9.06
C THR A 207 15.15 27.64 -10.36
N GLY A 208 14.03 28.23 -10.73
CA GLY A 208 13.22 27.81 -11.87
C GLY A 208 12.22 26.69 -11.58
N TYR A 209 12.31 26.08 -10.38
CA TYR A 209 11.49 24.94 -9.94
C TYR A 209 11.01 25.11 -8.50
N LEU A 210 10.75 26.35 -8.07
CA LEU A 210 10.38 26.69 -6.71
C LEU A 210 8.97 26.21 -6.37
N THR A 211 8.75 25.86 -5.11
CA THR A 211 7.42 25.57 -4.55
C THR A 211 6.47 26.75 -4.66
N GLY A 212 6.97 27.99 -4.44
CA GLY A 212 6.19 29.21 -4.52
C GLY A 212 5.56 29.64 -3.20
N ASN A 213 4.74 30.70 -3.29
CA ASN A 213 4.20 31.38 -2.11
C ASN A 213 2.82 30.85 -1.67
N SER A 214 2.15 30.06 -2.50
CA SER A 214 0.77 29.62 -2.26
C SER A 214 0.70 28.24 -1.60
N ILE A 215 1.77 27.44 -1.67
CA ILE A 215 1.80 26.11 -1.06
C ILE A 215 2.15 26.23 0.42
N THR A 216 1.20 25.95 1.29
CA THR A 216 1.38 26.04 2.75
C THR A 216 2.14 24.84 3.32
N ALA A 217 2.00 23.67 2.70
CA ALA A 217 2.55 22.40 3.17
C ALA A 217 3.29 21.66 2.03
N PRO A 218 4.48 22.13 1.60
CA PRO A 218 5.21 21.56 0.48
C PRO A 218 5.91 20.26 0.92
N MET A 219 5.16 19.20 1.10
CA MET A 219 5.71 17.89 1.42
C MET A 219 6.45 17.33 0.20
N ALA A 220 7.68 16.88 0.38
CA ALA A 220 8.39 16.13 -0.64
C ALA A 220 8.26 14.63 -0.34
N ALA A 221 7.70 13.86 -1.28
CA ALA A 221 7.63 12.40 -1.21
C ALA A 221 8.93 11.81 -1.78
N PRO A 222 9.84 11.29 -0.93
CA PRO A 222 11.14 10.80 -1.37
C PRO A 222 11.09 9.33 -1.77
N VAL A 223 12.02 8.92 -2.62
CA VAL A 223 12.34 7.51 -2.92
C VAL A 223 13.78 7.37 -3.34
N THR A 224 14.36 6.19 -3.18
CA THR A 224 15.63 5.78 -3.79
C THR A 224 15.40 4.71 -4.84
N THR A 225 16.11 4.82 -5.96
CA THR A 225 16.03 3.80 -7.04
C THR A 225 17.13 2.75 -6.87
N ILE A 226 16.98 1.61 -7.53
CA ILE A 226 17.94 0.50 -7.43
C ILE A 226 19.32 0.82 -8.02
N ASP A 227 19.45 1.88 -8.81
CA ASP A 227 20.73 2.43 -9.32
C ASP A 227 21.30 3.54 -8.41
N GLY A 228 20.74 3.77 -7.22
CA GLY A 228 21.29 4.68 -6.20
C GLY A 228 20.96 6.16 -6.40
N LYS A 229 19.93 6.50 -7.20
CA LYS A 229 19.44 7.88 -7.27
C LYS A 229 18.55 8.20 -6.09
N PHE A 230 18.71 9.40 -5.54
CA PHE A 230 17.74 10.00 -4.64
C PHE A 230 16.73 10.83 -5.44
N CYS A 231 15.46 10.49 -5.33
CA CYS A 231 14.39 11.15 -6.06
C CYS A 231 13.33 11.67 -5.08
N ALA A 232 12.65 12.76 -5.45
CA ALA A 232 11.53 13.29 -4.70
C ALA A 232 10.52 13.98 -5.62
N ILE A 233 9.23 13.94 -5.24
CA ILE A 233 8.17 14.72 -5.87
C ILE A 233 7.66 15.74 -4.86
N TYR A 234 7.48 16.99 -5.31
CA TYR A 234 6.94 18.05 -4.48
C TYR A 234 5.99 18.97 -5.27
N PRO A 235 5.01 19.62 -4.60
CA PRO A 235 4.07 20.52 -5.26
C PRO A 235 4.71 21.88 -5.53
N SER A 236 4.27 22.52 -6.61
CA SER A 236 4.65 23.88 -7.00
C SER A 236 3.46 24.67 -7.51
N TYR A 237 3.45 25.97 -7.18
CA TYR A 237 2.54 26.94 -7.77
C TYR A 237 3.25 28.29 -7.94
N VAL A 238 3.96 28.46 -9.04
CA VAL A 238 4.66 29.69 -9.42
C VAL A 238 4.31 30.04 -10.86
N ALA A 239 3.50 31.05 -11.05
CA ALA A 239 2.98 31.42 -12.38
C ALA A 239 4.06 31.74 -13.43
N SER A 240 5.23 32.21 -13.00
CA SER A 240 6.38 32.45 -13.88
C SER A 240 7.12 31.17 -14.32
N GLN A 241 6.94 30.05 -13.61
CA GLN A 241 7.53 28.75 -13.94
C GLN A 241 6.55 27.86 -14.70
N ASN A 242 5.29 27.97 -14.38
CA ASN A 242 4.19 27.29 -15.01
C ASN A 242 2.88 28.05 -14.74
N ILE A 243 1.86 27.84 -15.52
CA ILE A 243 0.58 28.57 -15.42
C ILE A 243 -0.40 27.94 -14.44
N LEU A 244 -0.05 26.80 -13.80
CA LEU A 244 -0.95 25.98 -13.01
C LEU A 244 -0.23 25.42 -11.81
N PRO A 245 -0.97 25.02 -10.73
CA PRO A 245 -0.45 24.09 -9.76
C PRO A 245 0.09 22.85 -10.46
N CYS A 246 1.25 22.38 -10.03
CA CYS A 246 1.90 21.20 -10.63
C CYS A 246 2.69 20.42 -9.59
N TYR A 247 3.17 19.25 -10.00
CA TYR A 247 4.21 18.51 -9.31
C TYR A 247 5.50 18.55 -10.11
N TYR A 248 6.61 18.79 -9.44
CA TYR A 248 7.94 18.58 -9.97
C TYR A 248 8.54 17.29 -9.42
N PHE A 249 9.16 16.54 -10.32
CA PHE A 249 10.04 15.44 -9.99
C PHE A 249 11.48 15.96 -9.96
N ALA A 250 12.17 15.75 -8.84
CA ALA A 250 13.58 16.07 -8.64
C ALA A 250 14.38 14.77 -8.49
N SER A 251 15.51 14.63 -9.19
CA SER A 251 16.39 13.47 -9.10
C SER A 251 17.85 13.87 -8.96
N SER A 252 18.58 13.14 -8.10
CA SER A 252 20.00 13.36 -7.81
C SER A 252 20.76 12.04 -7.88
N THR A 253 21.92 12.06 -8.53
CA THR A 253 22.87 10.92 -8.59
C THR A 253 24.05 11.11 -7.64
N ASN A 254 24.13 12.24 -6.93
CA ASN A 254 25.25 12.64 -6.09
C ASN A 254 24.80 12.99 -4.65
N GLN A 255 23.91 12.18 -4.09
CA GLN A 255 23.43 12.29 -2.71
C GLN A 255 22.76 13.65 -2.39
N GLY A 256 22.04 14.22 -3.36
CA GLY A 256 21.33 15.48 -3.17
C GLY A 256 22.17 16.74 -3.40
N GLN A 257 23.47 16.65 -3.71
CA GLN A 257 24.31 17.85 -3.94
C GLN A 257 23.83 18.68 -5.14
N SER A 258 23.19 18.04 -6.11
CA SER A 258 22.51 18.70 -7.22
C SER A 258 21.30 17.86 -7.68
N PHE A 259 20.32 18.54 -8.29
CA PHE A 259 19.11 17.89 -8.80
C PHE A 259 18.89 18.23 -10.27
N ASN A 260 18.36 17.26 -11.01
CA ASN A 260 17.66 17.46 -12.27
C ASN A 260 16.16 17.52 -11.99
N TYR A 261 15.44 18.39 -12.71
CA TYR A 261 14.02 18.62 -12.47
C TYR A 261 13.21 18.36 -13.73
N ASN A 262 12.07 17.68 -13.57
CA ASN A 262 11.10 17.49 -14.65
C ASN A 262 9.71 17.84 -14.15
N LEU A 263 8.89 18.44 -15.01
CA LEU A 263 7.47 18.60 -14.75
C LEU A 263 6.81 17.21 -14.85
N MET A 264 6.20 16.78 -13.76
CA MET A 264 5.53 15.48 -13.72
C MET A 264 4.07 15.60 -14.13
N TYR A 265 3.34 16.52 -13.51
CA TYR A 265 1.91 16.69 -13.73
C TYR A 265 1.51 18.15 -13.47
N ALA A 266 0.72 18.72 -14.40
CA ALA A 266 0.12 20.03 -14.25
C ALA A 266 -1.41 19.89 -14.19
N THR A 267 -2.03 20.49 -13.18
CA THR A 267 -3.47 20.43 -12.97
C THR A 267 -4.19 21.52 -13.78
N VAL A 268 -5.49 21.37 -13.98
CA VAL A 268 -6.29 22.38 -14.69
C VAL A 268 -6.54 23.60 -13.81
N PRO A 269 -6.63 24.84 -14.38
CA PRO A 269 -6.76 26.09 -13.61
C PRO A 269 -7.96 26.17 -12.68
N ALA A 270 -8.95 25.35 -12.84
CA ALA A 270 -10.21 25.40 -12.08
C ALA A 270 -10.07 25.06 -10.59
N GLY A 271 -8.88 25.19 -10.02
CA GLY A 271 -8.66 25.26 -8.57
C GLY A 271 -8.94 23.99 -7.78
N ALA A 272 -9.10 22.90 -8.48
CA ALA A 272 -9.60 21.71 -7.82
C ALA A 272 -8.53 20.99 -6.98
N ASP A 273 -7.25 21.06 -7.34
CA ASP A 273 -6.24 20.13 -6.83
C ASP A 273 -5.27 20.75 -5.83
N THR A 274 -5.68 21.76 -5.10
CA THR A 274 -4.86 22.39 -4.07
C THR A 274 -4.78 21.59 -2.77
N ASN A 275 -5.51 20.50 -2.65
CA ASN A 275 -5.51 19.66 -1.44
C ASN A 275 -4.38 18.63 -1.46
N LEU A 276 -3.17 19.13 -1.66
CA LEU A 276 -1.93 18.35 -1.66
C LEU A 276 -1.43 18.05 -0.23
N LYS A 277 -2.33 18.06 0.74
CA LYS A 277 -2.01 18.10 2.16
C LYS A 277 -1.35 16.83 2.67
N SER A 278 -1.71 15.68 2.12
CA SER A 278 -1.18 14.37 2.49
C SER A 278 -1.78 13.30 1.59
N GLY A 279 -1.16 12.11 1.58
CA GLY A 279 -1.72 10.97 0.89
C GLY A 279 -1.29 10.83 -0.56
N TYR A 280 -0.26 11.54 -1.04
CA TYR A 280 0.42 11.19 -2.28
C TYR A 280 1.76 10.52 -1.99
N GLN A 281 2.17 9.64 -2.86
CA GLN A 281 3.37 8.83 -2.68
C GLN A 281 4.10 8.61 -4.01
N LEU A 282 5.43 8.58 -3.92
CA LEU A 282 6.33 8.15 -5.00
C LEU A 282 6.98 6.84 -4.57
N ILE A 283 6.93 5.83 -5.43
CA ILE A 283 7.64 4.56 -5.22
C ILE A 283 8.47 4.20 -6.46
N ALA A 284 9.56 3.46 -6.25
CA ALA A 284 10.45 2.99 -7.32
C ALA A 284 10.37 1.47 -7.44
N HIS A 285 10.44 0.98 -8.67
CA HIS A 285 10.43 -0.44 -8.98
C HIS A 285 11.66 -1.14 -8.36
N PRO A 286 11.52 -2.32 -7.76
CA PRO A 286 12.58 -2.96 -6.97
C PRO A 286 13.79 -3.43 -7.80
N SER A 287 13.63 -3.60 -9.11
CA SER A 287 14.68 -4.13 -10.00
C SER A 287 14.88 -3.34 -11.30
N ASP A 288 14.12 -2.27 -11.54
CA ASP A 288 14.22 -1.43 -12.74
C ASP A 288 14.24 0.06 -12.37
N ALA A 289 15.42 0.68 -12.41
CA ALA A 289 15.59 2.07 -12.05
C ALA A 289 14.84 3.08 -12.93
N ASN A 290 14.35 2.65 -14.09
CA ASN A 290 13.58 3.50 -15.00
C ASN A 290 12.09 3.53 -14.67
N LYS A 291 11.60 2.56 -13.88
CA LYS A 291 10.19 2.49 -13.52
C LYS A 291 9.92 3.15 -12.19
N LEU A 292 9.07 4.18 -12.25
CA LEU A 292 8.59 4.92 -11.09
C LEU A 292 7.06 4.97 -11.15
N TYR A 293 6.45 4.99 -9.99
CA TYR A 293 5.00 5.10 -9.83
C TYR A 293 4.68 6.18 -8.80
N PHE A 294 3.83 7.11 -9.20
CA PHE A 294 3.25 8.13 -8.33
C PHE A 294 1.76 7.90 -8.19
N VAL A 295 1.23 8.10 -7.00
CA VAL A 295 -0.19 8.03 -6.72
C VAL A 295 -0.60 9.12 -5.74
N GLY A 296 -1.80 9.69 -5.96
CA GLY A 296 -2.35 10.71 -5.09
C GLY A 296 -3.84 10.94 -5.34
N PRO A 297 -4.55 11.57 -4.39
CA PRO A 297 -5.92 12.00 -4.60
C PRO A 297 -5.93 13.24 -5.52
N VAL A 298 -6.84 13.26 -6.46
CA VAL A 298 -7.11 14.39 -7.34
C VAL A 298 -8.57 14.79 -7.20
N SER A 299 -8.80 15.99 -6.68
CA SER A 299 -10.14 16.53 -6.48
C SER A 299 -10.65 17.21 -7.75
N GLN A 300 -11.79 16.79 -8.27
CA GLN A 300 -12.43 17.36 -9.43
C GLN A 300 -13.96 17.33 -9.27
N ASN A 301 -14.65 18.45 -9.53
CA ASN A 301 -16.11 18.54 -9.48
C ASN A 301 -16.75 18.11 -8.15
N GLN A 302 -16.13 18.47 -7.03
CA GLN A 302 -16.54 18.09 -5.65
C GLN A 302 -16.47 16.57 -5.38
N ASP A 303 -15.68 15.90 -6.15
CA ASP A 303 -15.33 14.49 -5.97
C ASP A 303 -13.80 14.35 -5.97
N ALA A 304 -13.27 13.40 -5.23
CA ALA A 304 -11.85 13.12 -5.20
C ALA A 304 -11.61 11.66 -5.57
N ASP A 305 -10.85 11.46 -6.64
CA ASP A 305 -10.43 10.14 -7.12
C ASP A 305 -8.96 9.89 -6.77
N ILE A 306 -8.59 8.63 -6.62
CA ILE A 306 -7.19 8.21 -6.58
C ILE A 306 -6.69 8.07 -8.01
N LYS A 307 -5.63 8.84 -8.33
CA LYS A 307 -5.00 8.80 -9.66
C LYS A 307 -3.52 8.45 -9.55
N ALA A 308 -3.10 7.66 -10.52
CA ALA A 308 -1.75 7.18 -10.68
C ALA A 308 -1.09 7.74 -11.93
N LEU A 309 0.20 8.00 -11.86
CA LEU A 309 1.07 8.32 -12.98
C LEU A 309 2.29 7.41 -12.91
N ASN A 310 2.78 6.97 -14.05
CA ASN A 310 3.97 6.13 -14.12
C ASN A 310 5.01 6.74 -15.07
N SER A 311 6.27 6.40 -14.79
CA SER A 311 7.40 6.66 -15.68
C SER A 311 8.10 5.35 -16.00
N THR A 312 8.64 5.25 -17.22
CA THR A 312 9.46 4.12 -17.70
C THR A 312 10.84 4.56 -18.18
N ASP A 313 11.21 5.80 -17.92
CA ASP A 313 12.47 6.43 -18.35
C ASP A 313 13.19 7.16 -17.20
N GLY A 314 12.96 6.72 -15.96
CA GLY A 314 13.62 7.28 -14.77
C GLY A 314 13.10 8.66 -14.37
N GLY A 315 11.84 8.97 -14.68
CA GLY A 315 11.19 10.22 -14.31
C GLY A 315 11.39 11.36 -15.30
N GLN A 316 11.95 11.09 -16.51
CA GLN A 316 12.10 12.12 -17.54
C GLN A 316 10.74 12.48 -18.15
N THR A 317 9.91 11.46 -18.39
CA THR A 317 8.52 11.63 -18.83
C THR A 317 7.56 10.81 -17.96
N TRP A 318 6.32 11.24 -17.91
CA TRP A 318 5.25 10.62 -17.12
C TRP A 318 4.01 10.39 -17.96
N SER A 319 3.30 9.29 -17.68
CA SER A 319 2.00 9.01 -18.30
C SER A 319 0.97 10.07 -17.95
N GLY A 320 -0.15 10.10 -18.69
CA GLY A 320 -1.35 10.75 -18.21
C GLY A 320 -1.91 10.05 -16.96
N PRO A 321 -2.69 10.77 -16.12
CA PRO A 321 -3.23 10.18 -14.90
C PRO A 321 -4.23 9.06 -15.21
N VAL A 322 -4.04 7.91 -14.58
CA VAL A 322 -4.93 6.74 -14.61
C VAL A 322 -5.74 6.70 -13.32
N ARG A 323 -7.04 6.53 -13.39
CA ARG A 323 -7.90 6.37 -12.20
C ARG A 323 -7.73 4.96 -11.61
N VAL A 324 -7.53 4.87 -10.31
CA VAL A 324 -7.32 3.62 -9.58
C VAL A 324 -8.63 3.08 -9.00
N ASN A 325 -9.45 3.95 -8.40
CA ASN A 325 -10.76 3.58 -7.88
C ASN A 325 -11.78 3.36 -9.02
N ASP A 326 -12.68 2.40 -8.87
CA ASP A 326 -13.62 1.95 -9.90
C ASP A 326 -15.10 2.28 -9.63
N ASP A 327 -15.39 3.03 -8.56
CA ASP A 327 -16.74 3.52 -8.29
C ASP A 327 -17.22 4.53 -9.36
N PRO A 328 -18.53 4.82 -9.50
CA PRO A 328 -19.02 5.73 -10.52
C PRO A 328 -18.41 7.14 -10.43
N LEU A 329 -18.00 7.69 -11.58
CA LEU A 329 -17.45 9.05 -11.66
C LEU A 329 -18.46 10.11 -11.23
N GLY A 330 -18.02 11.10 -10.44
CA GLY A 330 -18.81 12.26 -10.06
C GLY A 330 -19.99 11.90 -9.14
N ASN A 331 -19.88 10.81 -8.39
CA ASN A 331 -20.90 10.35 -7.47
C ASN A 331 -20.88 11.09 -6.12
N GLY A 332 -19.91 11.99 -5.90
CA GLY A 332 -19.70 12.71 -4.66
C GLY A 332 -19.19 11.84 -3.51
N LYS A 333 -18.54 10.70 -3.82
CA LYS A 333 -17.97 9.74 -2.88
C LYS A 333 -16.45 9.80 -2.93
N SER A 334 -15.86 10.71 -2.22
CA SER A 334 -14.43 11.00 -2.31
C SER A 334 -13.53 9.87 -1.78
N GLN A 335 -12.39 9.70 -2.43
CA GLN A 335 -11.28 8.83 -2.03
C GLN A 335 -10.07 9.66 -1.64
N ASP A 336 -9.33 9.21 -0.60
CA ASP A 336 -8.15 9.90 -0.08
C ASP A 336 -7.20 8.94 0.69
N MET A 337 -6.18 9.50 1.36
CA MET A 337 -5.22 8.74 2.18
C MET A 337 -4.65 7.52 1.44
N VAL A 338 -4.14 7.73 0.24
CA VAL A 338 -3.61 6.64 -0.57
C VAL A 338 -2.21 6.22 -0.14
N TRP A 339 -1.92 4.93 -0.26
CA TRP A 339 -0.60 4.34 -0.11
C TRP A 339 -0.36 3.28 -1.18
N ALA A 340 0.89 3.13 -1.62
CA ALA A 340 1.26 2.11 -2.60
C ALA A 340 2.55 1.40 -2.22
N ALA A 341 2.68 0.16 -2.67
CA ALA A 341 3.89 -0.64 -2.53
C ALA A 341 4.12 -1.52 -3.76
N TYR A 342 5.38 -1.68 -4.15
CA TYR A 342 5.80 -2.75 -5.06
C TYR A 342 6.06 -4.04 -4.27
N ASN A 343 5.76 -5.18 -4.89
CA ASN A 343 6.35 -6.45 -4.49
C ASN A 343 7.66 -6.71 -5.25
N GLU A 344 8.31 -7.83 -4.98
CA GLU A 344 9.60 -8.21 -5.55
C GLU A 344 9.52 -8.48 -7.07
N GLN A 345 8.33 -8.80 -7.59
CA GLN A 345 8.05 -9.03 -9.01
C GLN A 345 7.79 -7.73 -9.78
N GLY A 346 7.63 -6.59 -9.08
CA GLY A 346 7.29 -5.31 -9.67
C GLY A 346 5.79 -5.10 -9.89
N HIS A 347 4.94 -5.90 -9.24
CA HIS A 347 3.52 -5.61 -9.17
C HIS A 347 3.27 -4.53 -8.10
N ILE A 348 2.25 -3.71 -8.31
CA ILE A 348 1.88 -2.62 -7.42
C ILE A 348 0.57 -2.98 -6.71
N ALA A 349 0.54 -2.82 -5.40
CA ALA A 349 -0.70 -2.73 -4.65
C ALA A 349 -0.91 -1.28 -4.20
N THR A 350 -2.08 -0.74 -4.46
CA THR A 350 -2.51 0.60 -4.02
C THR A 350 -3.68 0.46 -3.07
N VAL A 351 -3.61 1.12 -1.92
CA VAL A 351 -4.62 1.10 -0.84
C VAL A 351 -5.07 2.52 -0.56
N TRP A 352 -6.36 2.73 -0.30
CA TRP A 352 -6.90 4.07 0.00
C TRP A 352 -8.11 4.01 0.90
N ARG A 353 -8.47 5.15 1.49
CA ARG A 353 -9.74 5.38 2.18
C ARG A 353 -10.81 5.76 1.18
N ASP A 354 -11.96 5.10 1.23
CA ASP A 354 -13.03 5.17 0.23
C ASP A 354 -14.39 5.38 0.89
N ARG A 355 -15.16 6.30 0.39
CA ARG A 355 -16.49 6.64 0.95
C ARG A 355 -17.66 6.10 0.13
N ARG A 356 -17.40 5.23 -0.86
CA ARG A 356 -18.43 4.71 -1.78
C ARG A 356 -19.63 4.05 -1.09
N ASN A 357 -19.45 3.48 0.10
CA ASN A 357 -20.47 2.78 0.87
C ASN A 357 -21.26 3.67 1.86
N ASP A 358 -20.86 4.93 2.07
CA ASP A 358 -21.64 5.83 2.91
C ASP A 358 -22.94 6.27 2.19
N ALA A 359 -24.05 6.36 2.91
CA ALA A 359 -25.31 6.84 2.37
C ALA A 359 -25.25 8.35 2.03
N ALA A 360 -24.49 9.13 2.80
CA ALA A 360 -24.28 10.56 2.56
C ALA A 360 -23.25 10.80 1.45
N THR A 361 -23.30 12.00 0.87
CA THR A 361 -22.25 12.55 0.01
C THR A 361 -21.43 13.55 0.80
N GLY A 362 -20.13 13.63 0.57
CA GLY A 362 -19.26 14.56 1.26
C GLY A 362 -17.79 14.23 1.08
N PHE A 363 -16.95 15.16 1.52
CA PHE A 363 -15.51 15.08 1.33
C PHE A 363 -14.78 14.41 2.50
N TRP A 364 -15.09 14.83 3.74
CA TRP A 364 -14.23 14.54 4.89
C TRP A 364 -14.97 14.05 6.12
N ASN A 365 -16.24 14.33 6.25
CA ASN A 365 -17.02 14.17 7.47
C ASN A 365 -18.07 13.05 7.41
N ILE A 366 -17.84 12.08 6.58
CA ILE A 366 -18.69 10.90 6.42
C ILE A 366 -17.90 9.63 6.66
N GLY A 367 -18.59 8.52 6.88
CA GLY A 367 -17.96 7.21 7.10
C GLY A 367 -17.25 6.68 5.85
N TYR A 368 -16.42 5.67 6.04
CA TYR A 368 -15.54 5.16 5.00
C TYR A 368 -15.20 3.69 5.20
N ASP A 369 -14.62 3.12 4.18
CA ASP A 369 -13.93 1.84 4.16
C ASP A 369 -12.51 2.01 3.63
N PHE A 370 -11.69 0.98 3.77
CA PHE A 370 -10.42 0.88 3.05
C PHE A 370 -10.58 -0.10 1.88
N TYR A 371 -10.08 0.32 0.72
CA TYR A 371 -10.07 -0.46 -0.51
C TYR A 371 -8.65 -0.60 -1.05
N TYR A 372 -8.42 -1.60 -1.89
CA TYR A 372 -7.18 -1.77 -2.62
C TYR A 372 -7.43 -2.23 -4.06
N ALA A 373 -6.44 -1.99 -4.91
CA ALA A 373 -6.33 -2.54 -6.25
C ALA A 373 -4.88 -2.89 -6.56
N VAL A 374 -4.68 -3.79 -7.50
CA VAL A 374 -3.36 -4.29 -7.90
C VAL A 374 -3.14 -4.01 -9.39
N SER A 375 -1.90 -3.72 -9.76
CA SER A 375 -1.44 -3.54 -11.13
C SER A 375 -0.18 -4.38 -11.37
N ASP A 376 -0.08 -5.06 -12.50
CA ASP A 376 1.10 -5.81 -12.97
C ASP A 376 1.79 -5.16 -14.18
N ASP A 377 1.27 -4.03 -14.63
CA ASP A 377 1.74 -3.29 -15.81
C ASP A 377 2.30 -1.89 -15.46
N ASN A 378 2.85 -1.74 -14.25
CA ASN A 378 3.41 -0.51 -13.72
C ASN A 378 2.37 0.63 -13.58
N GLY A 379 1.13 0.30 -13.21
CA GLY A 379 0.06 1.29 -12.94
C GLY A 379 -0.66 1.80 -14.18
N GLN A 380 -0.59 1.09 -15.32
CA GLN A 380 -1.36 1.44 -16.52
C GLN A 380 -2.79 0.94 -16.42
N THR A 381 -2.99 -0.24 -15.80
CA THR A 381 -4.32 -0.79 -15.51
C THR A 381 -4.37 -1.36 -14.09
N PHE A 382 -5.57 -1.48 -13.54
CA PHE A 382 -5.80 -1.96 -12.17
C PHE A 382 -6.85 -3.05 -12.13
N SER A 383 -6.70 -3.99 -11.21
CA SER A 383 -7.72 -4.98 -10.89
C SER A 383 -8.99 -4.30 -10.39
N THR A 384 -10.13 -5.02 -10.42
CA THR A 384 -11.34 -4.61 -9.71
C THR A 384 -11.01 -4.34 -8.23
N ASN A 385 -11.54 -3.22 -7.72
CA ASN A 385 -11.28 -2.80 -6.35
C ASN A 385 -11.85 -3.80 -5.34
N GLN A 386 -11.06 -4.13 -4.32
CA GLN A 386 -11.43 -5.04 -3.25
C GLN A 386 -11.43 -4.30 -1.91
N GLN A 387 -12.39 -4.62 -1.06
CA GLN A 387 -12.48 -4.04 0.28
C GLN A 387 -11.46 -4.69 1.23
N MET A 388 -10.65 -3.86 1.90
CA MET A 388 -9.67 -4.27 2.90
C MET A 388 -10.26 -4.26 4.32
N SER A 389 -11.09 -3.25 4.64
CA SER A 389 -11.78 -3.17 5.93
C SER A 389 -12.91 -4.19 6.00
N SER A 390 -12.95 -4.98 7.07
CA SER A 390 -14.01 -5.99 7.28
C SER A 390 -15.35 -5.40 7.75
N GLN A 391 -15.37 -4.12 8.07
CA GLN A 391 -16.56 -3.39 8.53
C GLN A 391 -16.45 -1.93 8.09
N PHE A 392 -17.60 -1.32 7.82
CA PHE A 392 -17.72 0.11 7.61
C PHE A 392 -17.28 0.89 8.86
N ILE A 393 -16.48 1.93 8.67
CA ILE A 393 -15.93 2.77 9.72
C ILE A 393 -16.71 4.07 9.77
N PRO A 394 -17.50 4.31 10.83
CA PRO A 394 -18.23 5.56 10.94
C PRO A 394 -17.26 6.72 11.10
N PHE A 395 -17.63 7.88 10.56
CA PHE A 395 -16.87 9.11 10.81
C PHE A 395 -16.88 9.44 12.31
N ASP A 396 -15.71 9.83 12.81
CA ASP A 396 -15.52 10.27 14.17
C ASP A 396 -14.66 11.54 14.19
N SER A 397 -15.00 12.50 15.02
CA SER A 397 -14.23 13.74 15.21
C SER A 397 -12.80 13.48 15.69
N ILE A 398 -12.55 12.38 16.43
CA ILE A 398 -11.22 11.96 16.84
C ILE A 398 -10.31 11.75 15.62
N VAL A 399 -10.84 11.18 14.54
CA VAL A 399 -10.11 10.99 13.27
C VAL A 399 -9.72 12.32 12.63
N ALA A 400 -10.61 13.32 12.70
CA ALA A 400 -10.39 14.60 12.06
C ALA A 400 -9.52 15.56 12.88
N GLU A 401 -9.63 15.53 14.21
CA GLU A 401 -9.01 16.51 15.09
C GLU A 401 -7.60 16.14 15.56
N ASN A 402 -7.25 14.86 15.55
CA ASN A 402 -6.00 14.36 16.13
C ASN A 402 -4.96 13.89 15.11
N GLY A 403 -5.11 14.25 13.82
CA GLY A 403 -4.11 13.96 12.81
C GLY A 403 -4.00 12.47 12.49
N ASN A 404 -5.08 11.78 12.18
CA ASN A 404 -5.04 10.41 11.63
C ASN A 404 -4.96 10.50 10.11
N ASP A 405 -3.85 11.03 9.60
CA ASP A 405 -3.65 11.39 8.20
C ASP A 405 -2.95 10.29 7.38
N PHE A 406 -2.54 9.19 8.01
CA PHE A 406 -1.76 8.15 7.38
C PHE A 406 -2.43 6.78 7.47
N LEU A 407 -2.27 6.03 6.43
CA LEU A 407 -2.26 4.57 6.39
C LEU A 407 -0.92 4.13 5.82
N SER A 408 -0.56 2.87 5.98
CA SER A 408 0.65 2.34 5.37
C SER A 408 0.45 0.90 4.95
N ALA A 409 1.12 0.52 3.86
CA ALA A 409 1.06 -0.84 3.33
C ALA A 409 2.42 -1.30 2.85
N VAL A 410 2.65 -2.61 2.92
CA VAL A 410 3.76 -3.30 2.28
C VAL A 410 3.23 -4.49 1.49
N TYR A 411 3.89 -4.82 0.39
CA TYR A 411 3.47 -5.86 -0.53
C TYR A 411 4.64 -6.81 -0.80
N SER A 412 4.45 -8.10 -0.56
CA SER A 412 5.51 -9.10 -0.75
C SER A 412 4.90 -10.41 -1.25
N GLY A 413 5.50 -10.98 -2.29
CA GLY A 413 4.87 -12.04 -3.07
C GLY A 413 3.48 -11.58 -3.51
N ASP A 414 2.45 -12.37 -3.22
CA ASP A 414 1.05 -12.03 -3.47
C ASP A 414 0.32 -11.51 -2.22
N THR A 415 1.03 -11.21 -1.13
CA THR A 415 0.39 -10.79 0.12
C THR A 415 0.56 -9.29 0.34
N LEU A 416 -0.57 -8.61 0.45
CA LEU A 416 -0.68 -7.20 0.85
C LEU A 416 -0.93 -7.12 2.36
N TYR A 417 -0.10 -6.35 3.04
CA TYR A 417 -0.19 -6.06 4.48
C TYR A 417 -0.49 -4.57 4.65
N THR A 418 -1.47 -4.23 5.47
CA THR A 418 -1.92 -2.84 5.63
C THR A 418 -2.18 -2.52 7.10
N VAL A 419 -1.83 -1.29 7.52
CA VAL A 419 -2.18 -0.71 8.81
C VAL A 419 -2.89 0.62 8.62
N TRP A 420 -3.90 0.90 9.47
CA TRP A 420 -4.65 2.15 9.44
C TRP A 420 -5.21 2.50 10.81
N GLY A 421 -5.52 3.77 11.03
CA GLY A 421 -6.27 4.22 12.19
C GLY A 421 -7.77 4.07 11.99
N ASP A 422 -8.49 3.54 12.99
CA ASP A 422 -9.88 3.13 12.88
C ASP A 422 -10.63 3.30 14.20
N THR A 423 -11.84 3.82 14.13
CA THR A 423 -12.69 4.14 15.29
C THR A 423 -13.84 3.16 15.51
N ARG A 424 -13.91 2.05 14.78
CA ARG A 424 -15.04 1.08 14.84
C ARG A 424 -15.35 0.50 16.23
N ASN A 425 -14.38 0.53 17.14
CA ASN A 425 -14.54 0.10 18.53
C ASN A 425 -14.77 1.28 19.51
N GLY A 426 -15.11 2.48 19.01
CA GLY A 426 -15.33 3.69 19.78
C GLY A 426 -14.06 4.40 20.28
N LYS A 427 -12.88 4.01 19.76
CA LYS A 427 -11.57 4.60 20.03
C LYS A 427 -10.75 4.60 18.77
N LEU A 428 -9.92 5.61 18.58
CA LEU A 428 -8.94 5.57 17.49
C LEU A 428 -7.82 4.62 17.87
N ASN A 429 -7.76 3.49 17.19
CA ASN A 429 -6.74 2.45 17.35
C ASN A 429 -6.13 2.06 16.01
N ILE A 430 -4.96 1.41 16.05
CA ILE A 430 -4.30 0.90 14.85
C ILE A 430 -4.80 -0.51 14.58
N TRP A 431 -5.32 -0.68 13.38
CA TRP A 431 -5.79 -1.96 12.85
C TRP A 431 -4.84 -2.46 11.77
N PHE A 432 -4.72 -3.75 11.71
CA PHE A 432 -3.89 -4.48 10.75
C PHE A 432 -4.74 -5.47 9.98
N ALA A 433 -4.47 -5.61 8.69
CA ALA A 433 -4.98 -6.70 7.87
C ALA A 433 -3.91 -7.19 6.89
N LYS A 434 -4.04 -8.43 6.48
CA LYS A 434 -3.32 -9.02 5.35
C LYS A 434 -4.28 -9.78 4.46
N THR A 435 -4.02 -9.75 3.16
CA THR A 435 -4.82 -10.44 2.15
C THR A 435 -3.96 -10.88 0.99
N ILE A 436 -4.40 -11.91 0.28
CA ILE A 436 -3.82 -12.23 -1.03
C ILE A 436 -4.35 -11.21 -2.02
N ALA A 437 -3.44 -10.47 -2.63
CA ALA A 437 -3.72 -9.40 -3.57
C ALA A 437 -2.93 -9.69 -4.85
N SER A 438 -3.56 -10.33 -5.83
CA SER A 438 -2.96 -10.61 -7.13
C SER A 438 -3.82 -10.03 -8.26
N THR A 439 -3.21 -9.69 -9.39
CA THR A 439 -3.91 -9.27 -10.60
C THR A 439 -4.76 -10.40 -11.18
N ASN A 440 -4.38 -11.64 -10.90
CA ASN A 440 -5.13 -12.84 -11.25
C ASN A 440 -6.31 -13.09 -10.30
N THR A 441 -7.14 -12.06 -10.04
CA THR A 441 -8.45 -12.25 -9.40
C THR A 441 -9.52 -12.82 -10.35
N THR A 442 -9.21 -12.95 -11.63
CA THR A 442 -9.75 -14.05 -12.38
C THR A 442 -8.93 -15.26 -11.94
N VAL A 443 -9.48 -16.16 -11.12
CA VAL A 443 -9.37 -17.54 -11.51
C VAL A 443 -9.85 -17.49 -12.96
N ASP A 444 -8.91 -17.34 -13.89
CA ASP A 444 -9.13 -17.80 -15.23
C ASP A 444 -9.37 -19.30 -15.03
N VAL A 445 -10.62 -19.63 -14.75
CA VAL A 445 -11.15 -20.87 -15.25
C VAL A 445 -11.04 -20.58 -16.73
N ASN A 446 -9.83 -20.80 -17.29
CA ASN A 446 -9.75 -21.23 -18.64
C ASN A 446 -10.80 -22.32 -18.70
N ILE A 447 -11.98 -21.92 -19.10
CA ILE A 447 -12.93 -22.87 -19.66
C ILE A 447 -12.09 -23.38 -20.82
N LEU A 448 -11.41 -24.49 -20.52
CA LEU A 448 -10.72 -25.26 -21.53
C LEU A 448 -11.80 -25.74 -22.51
N ASN A 449 -12.25 -24.83 -23.33
CA ASN A 449 -12.78 -25.10 -24.67
C ASN A 449 -11.61 -25.42 -25.62
N GLU A 450 -10.44 -25.73 -25.10
CA GLU A 450 -9.52 -26.57 -25.83
C GLU A 450 -10.20 -27.94 -25.90
N SER A 451 -10.57 -28.33 -27.10
CA SER A 451 -10.93 -29.72 -27.40
C SER A 451 -9.95 -30.60 -26.63
N ASN A 452 -10.42 -31.33 -25.62
CA ASN A 452 -9.53 -32.24 -24.88
C ASN A 452 -9.17 -33.37 -25.84
N ASP A 453 -8.05 -33.19 -26.52
CA ASP A 453 -7.60 -34.15 -27.50
C ASP A 453 -7.00 -35.42 -26.88
N LEU A 454 -6.85 -35.44 -25.53
CA LEU A 454 -6.27 -36.58 -24.83
C LEU A 454 -7.31 -37.67 -24.49
N PHE A 455 -8.44 -37.29 -23.92
CA PHE A 455 -9.49 -38.23 -23.46
C PHE A 455 -10.90 -37.65 -23.50
N ASN A 456 -11.91 -38.52 -23.49
CA ASN A 456 -13.33 -38.20 -23.37
C ASN A 456 -13.94 -38.84 -22.14
N LEU A 457 -14.90 -38.16 -21.50
CA LEU A 457 -15.66 -38.66 -20.37
C LEU A 457 -17.12 -38.88 -20.76
N PHE A 458 -17.70 -40.05 -20.43
CA PHE A 458 -19.11 -40.33 -20.62
C PHE A 458 -19.63 -41.47 -19.71
N PRO A 459 -20.93 -41.55 -19.38
CA PRO A 459 -21.87 -40.44 -19.54
C PRO A 459 -21.50 -39.26 -18.65
N ASN A 460 -21.94 -38.08 -19.01
CA ASN A 460 -21.84 -36.89 -18.17
C ASN A 460 -23.17 -36.12 -18.27
N PRO A 461 -24.03 -36.13 -17.23
CA PRO A 461 -23.82 -36.70 -15.88
C PRO A 461 -23.63 -38.22 -15.83
N ALA A 462 -22.83 -38.66 -14.84
CA ALA A 462 -22.55 -40.05 -14.57
C ALA A 462 -23.44 -40.53 -13.41
N GLY A 463 -24.21 -41.60 -13.63
CA GLY A 463 -25.08 -42.18 -12.60
C GLY A 463 -24.37 -43.22 -11.73
N ARG A 464 -23.83 -44.29 -12.32
CA ARG A 464 -23.14 -45.37 -11.60
C ARG A 464 -21.68 -45.52 -12.02
N GLN A 465 -21.38 -45.29 -13.28
CA GLN A 465 -20.06 -45.46 -13.83
C GLN A 465 -19.69 -44.25 -14.70
N LEU A 466 -18.46 -43.81 -14.58
CA LEU A 466 -17.81 -42.84 -15.46
C LEU A 466 -16.82 -43.60 -16.35
N GLN A 467 -16.97 -43.49 -17.66
CA GLN A 467 -16.03 -44.04 -18.64
C GLN A 467 -15.03 -42.96 -19.04
N ILE A 468 -13.76 -43.35 -19.11
CA ILE A 468 -12.65 -42.52 -19.59
C ILE A 468 -12.09 -43.21 -20.84
N ASN A 469 -12.24 -42.58 -22.00
CA ASN A 469 -11.69 -43.09 -23.26
C ASN A 469 -10.57 -42.18 -23.74
N PHE A 470 -9.36 -42.73 -23.81
CA PHE A 470 -8.21 -42.09 -24.44
C PHE A 470 -8.26 -42.21 -25.96
N LYS A 471 -7.87 -41.15 -26.64
CA LYS A 471 -7.79 -41.12 -28.12
C LYS A 471 -6.62 -41.98 -28.67
N GLU A 472 -5.55 -42.07 -27.87
CA GLU A 472 -4.36 -42.88 -28.17
C GLU A 472 -4.11 -43.91 -27.09
N ASP A 473 -3.22 -44.86 -27.36
CA ASP A 473 -2.80 -45.85 -26.36
C ASP A 473 -1.98 -45.17 -25.25
N VAL A 474 -2.28 -45.49 -24.00
CA VAL A 474 -1.64 -44.91 -22.83
C VAL A 474 -0.80 -45.93 -22.09
N VAL A 475 0.34 -45.49 -21.56
CA VAL A 475 1.22 -46.31 -20.74
C VAL A 475 1.45 -45.61 -19.41
N SER A 476 0.79 -46.10 -18.36
CA SER A 476 1.02 -45.62 -16.97
C SER A 476 0.73 -44.11 -16.75
N LEU A 477 -0.51 -43.69 -16.95
CA LEU A 477 -0.94 -42.31 -16.65
C LEU A 477 -1.65 -42.22 -15.29
N PRO A 478 -1.26 -41.31 -14.38
CA PRO A 478 -1.99 -41.06 -13.15
C PRO A 478 -3.25 -40.27 -13.43
N ILE A 479 -4.35 -40.71 -12.82
CA ILE A 479 -5.63 -40.00 -12.75
C ILE A 479 -5.86 -39.56 -11.32
N GLU A 480 -6.19 -38.28 -11.13
CA GLU A 480 -6.62 -37.73 -9.86
C GLU A 480 -8.01 -37.11 -10.04
N ILE A 481 -8.96 -37.39 -9.13
CA ILE A 481 -10.29 -36.78 -9.15
C ILE A 481 -10.51 -36.03 -7.87
N PHE A 482 -10.99 -34.80 -7.99
CA PHE A 482 -11.19 -33.85 -6.91
C PHE A 482 -12.68 -33.51 -6.77
N ASN A 483 -13.15 -33.32 -5.54
CA ASN A 483 -14.41 -32.67 -5.28
C ASN A 483 -14.26 -31.13 -5.36
N MET A 484 -15.38 -30.40 -5.27
CA MET A 484 -15.37 -28.92 -5.32
C MET A 484 -14.67 -28.24 -4.13
N LYS A 485 -14.24 -28.99 -3.11
CA LYS A 485 -13.40 -28.50 -2.01
C LYS A 485 -11.91 -28.65 -2.29
N GLY A 486 -11.53 -29.18 -3.47
CA GLY A 486 -10.15 -29.48 -3.84
C GLY A 486 -9.57 -30.73 -3.17
N GLN A 487 -10.39 -31.57 -2.53
CA GLN A 487 -9.96 -32.81 -1.91
C GLN A 487 -9.93 -33.92 -2.97
N VAL A 488 -8.84 -34.69 -3.01
CA VAL A 488 -8.76 -35.90 -3.85
C VAL A 488 -9.74 -36.93 -3.32
N VAL A 489 -10.72 -37.31 -4.13
CA VAL A 489 -11.73 -38.33 -3.81
C VAL A 489 -11.43 -39.68 -4.47
N TYR A 490 -10.59 -39.68 -5.51
CA TYR A 490 -10.20 -40.90 -6.21
C TYR A 490 -8.86 -40.69 -6.91
N ASN A 491 -8.02 -41.73 -6.94
CA ASN A 491 -6.80 -41.79 -7.73
C ASN A 491 -6.59 -43.18 -8.31
N LEU A 492 -6.02 -43.26 -9.51
CA LEU A 492 -5.74 -44.50 -10.22
C LEU A 492 -4.60 -44.28 -11.22
N ILE A 493 -3.80 -45.28 -11.47
CA ILE A 493 -2.85 -45.32 -12.61
C ILE A 493 -3.47 -46.19 -13.69
N VAL A 494 -3.63 -45.66 -14.89
CA VAL A 494 -4.24 -46.34 -16.02
C VAL A 494 -3.18 -46.67 -17.09
N SER A 495 -3.36 -47.84 -17.71
CA SER A 495 -2.50 -48.32 -18.81
C SER A 495 -3.34 -48.84 -19.99
N GLU A 496 -4.66 -48.67 -19.91
CA GLU A 496 -5.59 -49.10 -20.97
C GLU A 496 -6.28 -47.89 -21.61
N ARG A 497 -6.63 -48.04 -22.88
CA ARG A 497 -7.30 -47.01 -23.65
C ARG A 497 -8.72 -46.70 -23.14
N GLN A 498 -9.36 -47.66 -22.50
CA GLN A 498 -10.69 -47.53 -21.93
C GLN A 498 -10.67 -47.91 -20.45
N ASN A 499 -11.13 -47.00 -19.61
CA ASN A 499 -11.18 -47.22 -18.18
C ASN A 499 -12.56 -46.87 -17.65
N SER A 500 -13.01 -47.55 -16.60
CA SER A 500 -14.31 -47.32 -15.95
C SER A 500 -14.11 -47.07 -14.46
N ILE A 501 -14.74 -46.04 -13.93
CA ILE A 501 -14.72 -45.70 -12.52
C ILE A 501 -16.16 -45.85 -11.98
N ASP A 502 -16.31 -46.63 -10.91
CA ASP A 502 -17.57 -46.74 -10.19
C ASP A 502 -17.77 -45.47 -9.31
N VAL A 503 -18.80 -44.69 -9.66
CA VAL A 503 -19.19 -43.47 -8.95
C VAL A 503 -20.49 -43.63 -8.18
N SER A 504 -21.03 -44.84 -8.08
CA SER A 504 -22.33 -45.13 -7.51
C SER A 504 -22.47 -44.77 -6.02
N GLN A 505 -21.36 -44.64 -5.31
CA GLN A 505 -21.32 -44.25 -3.89
C GLN A 505 -20.88 -42.79 -3.69
N TRP A 506 -20.72 -42.02 -4.78
CA TRP A 506 -20.30 -40.64 -4.67
C TRP A 506 -21.54 -39.74 -4.43
N GLN A 507 -21.31 -38.62 -3.78
CA GLN A 507 -22.38 -37.62 -3.61
C GLN A 507 -22.65 -36.95 -4.96
N SER A 508 -23.94 -36.70 -5.25
CA SER A 508 -24.33 -35.92 -6.42
C SER A 508 -23.66 -34.56 -6.39
N GLY A 509 -23.07 -34.19 -7.49
CA GLY A 509 -22.32 -32.95 -7.57
C GLY A 509 -21.30 -32.86 -8.71
N ILE A 510 -20.51 -31.78 -8.71
CA ILE A 510 -19.48 -31.53 -9.71
C ILE A 510 -18.14 -32.06 -9.20
N TYR A 511 -17.41 -32.71 -10.09
CA TYR A 511 -16.07 -33.23 -9.87
C TYR A 511 -15.12 -32.79 -10.98
N LEU A 512 -13.84 -32.72 -10.66
CA LEU A 512 -12.75 -32.41 -11.60
C LEU A 512 -11.84 -33.63 -11.72
N ILE A 513 -11.57 -34.09 -12.94
CA ILE A 513 -10.59 -35.12 -13.24
C ILE A 513 -9.35 -34.48 -13.85
N LYS A 514 -8.17 -34.86 -13.35
CA LYS A 514 -6.87 -34.42 -13.83
C LYS A 514 -6.07 -35.60 -14.34
N ILE A 515 -5.61 -35.52 -15.60
CA ILE A 515 -4.83 -36.54 -16.28
C ILE A 515 -3.75 -35.83 -17.10
N ASP A 516 -2.48 -36.12 -16.86
CA ASP A 516 -1.33 -35.55 -17.58
C ASP A 516 -1.43 -33.99 -17.71
N GLY A 517 -1.71 -33.33 -16.61
CA GLY A 517 -1.84 -31.86 -16.58
C GLY A 517 -3.14 -31.29 -17.20
N LYS A 518 -3.93 -32.12 -17.91
CA LYS A 518 -5.25 -31.72 -18.42
C LYS A 518 -6.32 -31.96 -17.39
N VAL A 519 -7.25 -31.00 -17.25
CA VAL A 519 -8.34 -31.06 -16.29
C VAL A 519 -9.67 -31.00 -17.05
N GLN A 520 -10.61 -31.87 -16.70
CA GLN A 520 -11.97 -31.85 -17.24
C GLN A 520 -13.00 -31.98 -16.12
N ARG A 521 -14.12 -31.29 -16.27
CA ARG A 521 -15.27 -31.35 -15.35
C ARG A 521 -16.25 -32.45 -15.77
N PHE A 522 -16.80 -33.16 -14.77
CA PHE A 522 -17.95 -34.03 -14.95
C PHE A 522 -18.92 -33.87 -13.77
N VAL A 523 -20.15 -34.39 -13.96
CA VAL A 523 -21.21 -34.35 -12.96
C VAL A 523 -21.58 -35.79 -12.58
N VAL A 524 -21.79 -36.03 -11.29
CA VAL A 524 -22.39 -37.26 -10.76
C VAL A 524 -23.82 -36.95 -10.31
N ASP A 525 -24.80 -37.77 -10.77
CA ASP A 525 -26.23 -37.63 -10.44
C ASP A 525 -26.60 -38.24 -9.07
#